data_2bff4e2cd2797315ef526e9c4a0fd453
#
_entry.id   2bff4e2cd2797315ef526e9c4a0fd453
#
_cell.length_a   1.000
_cell.length_b   1.000
_cell.length_c   1.000
_cell.angle_alpha   90.00
_cell.angle_beta   90.00
_cell.angle_gamma   90.00
#
_symmetry.space_group_name_H-M   'P 1'
#
loop_
_entity.id
_entity.type
_entity.pdbx_description
1 polymer ?
#
loop_
_entity_poly.entity_id
_entity_poly.type
_entity_poly.pdbx_seq_one_letter_code
_entity_poly.pdbx_strand_id
1 'polypeptide(L)'
;MTELPVDRLYKEVIENAISAHPRSLQKRIGPSEIGIECDRRILYKLAGIGEPPRPPAWKPAIGTAVHDQLERWFDATNPSGDMARMTWVTEWEVCVGQLGTGADAVNITGHSDLFHIPTGTVIDHKIIGPKQLTKYRLHGPSQQYRVQAHLYGKGFTESGGWGDAKTVAISFLPRDGELGAAYWWSEPYNPHIAQAALVRLNTLNGLLQILGLETAVSTKPICDDPWCPWCAKERPKPERQSVFDPGSGPVTPKPVTTSQPLPGFGLPQTPQPRQSLFT
;
A
#
# COMPACT_ATOMS: atom_id res chain seq x y z
N MET A 1 -37.24 -17.59 -19.42
CA MET A 1 -36.05 -16.99 -18.78
C MET A 1 -36.29 -15.49 -18.78
N THR A 2 -36.46 -14.89 -17.60
CA THR A 2 -36.68 -13.44 -17.50
C THR A 2 -35.30 -12.78 -17.76
N GLU A 3 -35.20 -11.96 -18.80
CA GLU A 3 -34.00 -11.19 -19.06
C GLU A 3 -33.69 -10.30 -17.85
N LEU A 4 -32.39 -10.26 -17.45
CA LEU A 4 -31.96 -9.36 -16.39
C LEU A 4 -32.10 -7.90 -16.86
N PRO A 5 -32.54 -6.98 -15.99
CA PRO A 5 -32.52 -5.55 -16.29
C PRO A 5 -31.11 -5.06 -16.69
N VAL A 6 -31.06 -4.14 -17.65
CA VAL A 6 -29.76 -3.65 -18.23
C VAL A 6 -28.78 -3.16 -17.18
N ASP A 7 -29.24 -2.51 -16.11
CA ASP A 7 -28.38 -2.04 -15.02
C ASP A 7 -27.71 -3.19 -14.26
N ARG A 8 -28.35 -4.34 -14.13
CA ARG A 8 -27.78 -5.55 -13.54
C ARG A 8 -26.78 -6.21 -14.47
N LEU A 9 -27.13 -6.34 -15.76
CA LEU A 9 -26.18 -6.84 -16.77
C LEU A 9 -24.92 -5.99 -16.84
N TYR A 10 -25.06 -4.67 -16.80
CA TYR A 10 -23.93 -3.73 -16.79
C TYR A 10 -22.99 -3.97 -15.60
N LYS A 11 -23.53 -4.10 -14.39
CA LYS A 11 -22.74 -4.39 -13.19
C LYS A 11 -22.08 -5.76 -13.26
N GLU A 12 -22.81 -6.78 -13.70
CA GLU A 12 -22.29 -8.15 -13.84
C GLU A 12 -21.07 -8.22 -14.78
N VAL A 13 -21.12 -7.51 -15.91
CA VAL A 13 -19.97 -7.42 -16.83
C VAL A 13 -18.74 -6.87 -16.13
N ILE A 14 -18.88 -5.79 -15.37
CA ILE A 14 -17.76 -5.16 -14.64
C ILE A 14 -17.23 -6.09 -13.53
N GLU A 15 -18.14 -6.68 -12.74
CA GLU A 15 -17.77 -7.57 -11.63
C GLU A 15 -17.06 -8.82 -12.13
N ASN A 16 -17.51 -9.40 -13.23
CA ASN A 16 -16.88 -10.54 -13.88
C ASN A 16 -15.49 -10.18 -14.41
N ALA A 17 -15.34 -9.02 -15.04
CA ALA A 17 -14.03 -8.55 -15.53
C ALA A 17 -13.03 -8.33 -14.38
N ILE A 18 -13.45 -7.71 -13.27
CA ILE A 18 -12.60 -7.52 -12.08
C ILE A 18 -12.21 -8.88 -11.49
N SER A 19 -13.13 -9.83 -11.40
CA SER A 19 -12.89 -11.15 -10.81
C SER A 19 -11.96 -12.01 -11.67
N ALA A 20 -12.03 -11.87 -12.99
CA ALA A 20 -11.18 -12.59 -13.95
C ALA A 20 -9.79 -11.96 -14.13
N HIS A 21 -9.53 -10.78 -13.55
CA HIS A 21 -8.24 -10.11 -13.71
C HIS A 21 -7.11 -10.93 -13.09
N PRO A 22 -5.92 -11.08 -13.75
CA PRO A 22 -4.80 -11.91 -13.27
C PRO A 22 -4.37 -11.60 -11.83
N ARG A 23 -4.36 -10.33 -11.41
CA ARG A 23 -4.07 -9.93 -10.01
C ARG A 23 -5.07 -10.51 -9.01
N SER A 24 -6.34 -10.68 -9.39
CA SER A 24 -7.37 -11.28 -8.53
C SER A 24 -7.18 -12.79 -8.38
N LEU A 25 -6.51 -13.42 -9.34
CA LEU A 25 -6.26 -14.87 -9.39
C LEU A 25 -4.88 -15.27 -8.82
N GLN A 26 -4.06 -14.30 -8.39
CA GLN A 26 -2.71 -14.56 -7.93
C GLN A 26 -2.70 -15.40 -6.64
N LYS A 27 -2.23 -16.64 -6.75
CA LYS A 27 -2.10 -17.57 -5.62
C LYS A 27 -0.73 -17.48 -4.92
N ARG A 28 0.34 -17.20 -5.68
CA ARG A 28 1.69 -17.08 -5.12
C ARG A 28 1.89 -15.74 -4.43
N ILE A 29 2.72 -15.74 -3.39
CA ILE A 29 3.10 -14.51 -2.71
C ILE A 29 3.95 -13.64 -3.62
N GLY A 30 3.65 -12.34 -3.68
CA GLY A 30 4.39 -11.37 -4.47
C GLY A 30 5.02 -10.27 -3.60
N PRO A 31 5.86 -9.40 -4.19
CA PRO A 31 6.56 -8.34 -3.45
C PRO A 31 5.64 -7.43 -2.64
N SER A 32 4.45 -7.15 -3.14
CA SER A 32 3.44 -6.31 -2.48
C SER A 32 2.84 -6.93 -1.21
N GLU A 33 3.03 -8.24 -1.00
CA GLU A 33 2.46 -8.97 0.13
C GLU A 33 3.49 -9.30 1.21
N ILE A 34 4.79 -9.36 0.87
CA ILE A 34 5.88 -9.75 1.80
C ILE A 34 5.95 -8.81 3.00
N GLY A 35 5.65 -7.53 2.81
CA GLY A 35 5.63 -6.52 3.87
C GLY A 35 4.38 -6.52 4.75
N ILE A 36 3.39 -7.40 4.53
CA ILE A 36 2.21 -7.52 5.39
C ILE A 36 2.66 -7.89 6.81
N GLU A 37 2.24 -7.10 7.80
CA GLU A 37 2.69 -7.26 9.19
C GLU A 37 2.10 -8.50 9.87
N CYS A 38 0.94 -8.98 9.43
CA CYS A 38 0.27 -10.15 9.97
C CYS A 38 0.93 -11.46 9.52
N ASP A 39 1.68 -12.12 10.41
CA ASP A 39 2.29 -13.43 10.14
C ASP A 39 1.26 -14.52 9.80
N ARG A 40 0.10 -14.53 10.47
CA ARG A 40 -0.99 -15.48 10.18
C ARG A 40 -1.46 -15.35 8.73
N ARG A 41 -1.64 -14.11 8.24
CA ARG A 41 -2.05 -13.86 6.86
C ARG A 41 -1.02 -14.36 5.86
N ILE A 42 0.27 -14.18 6.16
CA ILE A 42 1.37 -14.72 5.34
C ILE A 42 1.35 -16.24 5.34
N LEU A 43 1.18 -16.90 6.49
CA LEU A 43 1.12 -18.36 6.60
C LEU A 43 -0.03 -18.95 5.77
N TYR A 44 -1.23 -18.37 5.83
CA TYR A 44 -2.35 -18.80 5.00
C TYR A 44 -2.03 -18.66 3.50
N LYS A 45 -1.42 -17.55 3.11
CA LYS A 45 -1.00 -17.32 1.71
C LYS A 45 0.05 -18.34 1.25
N LEU A 46 1.07 -18.61 2.08
CA LEU A 46 2.11 -19.63 1.82
C LEU A 46 1.53 -21.03 1.71
N ALA A 47 0.50 -21.34 2.47
CA ALA A 47 -0.23 -22.60 2.39
C ALA A 47 -1.18 -22.68 1.16
N GLY A 48 -1.21 -21.66 0.31
CA GLY A 48 -2.08 -21.61 -0.87
C GLY A 48 -3.56 -21.36 -0.55
N ILE A 49 -3.87 -20.96 0.68
CA ILE A 49 -5.23 -20.67 1.11
C ILE A 49 -5.56 -19.22 0.79
N GLY A 50 -6.48 -19.03 -0.14
CA GLY A 50 -6.97 -17.71 -0.53
C GLY A 50 -7.72 -17.00 0.59
N GLU A 51 -7.76 -15.67 0.54
CA GLU A 51 -8.60 -14.90 1.44
C GLU A 51 -10.09 -15.25 1.26
N PRO A 52 -10.91 -15.13 2.31
CA PRO A 52 -12.35 -15.35 2.19
C PRO A 52 -12.93 -14.53 1.04
N PRO A 53 -13.89 -15.07 0.28
CA PRO A 53 -14.49 -14.38 -0.85
C PRO A 53 -15.03 -13.01 -0.42
N ARG A 54 -14.74 -12.01 -1.23
CA ARG A 54 -15.25 -10.64 -1.08
C ARG A 54 -15.91 -10.21 -2.38
N PRO A 55 -16.89 -9.31 -2.33
CA PRO A 55 -17.42 -8.70 -3.54
C PRO A 55 -16.28 -8.08 -4.38
N PRO A 56 -16.38 -8.10 -5.70
CA PRO A 56 -15.41 -7.47 -6.59
C PRO A 56 -15.12 -6.02 -6.17
N ALA A 57 -13.85 -5.70 -6.00
CA ALA A 57 -13.46 -4.42 -5.42
C ALA A 57 -13.20 -3.37 -6.51
N TRP A 58 -14.10 -2.40 -6.65
CA TRP A 58 -13.98 -1.30 -7.60
C TRP A 58 -12.70 -0.45 -7.43
N LYS A 59 -12.30 -0.18 -6.18
CA LYS A 59 -11.12 0.66 -5.90
C LYS A 59 -9.81 0.11 -6.48
N PRO A 60 -9.48 -1.18 -6.34
CA PRO A 60 -8.32 -1.77 -7.02
C PRO A 60 -8.40 -1.68 -8.55
N ALA A 61 -9.59 -1.84 -9.14
CA ALA A 61 -9.76 -1.71 -10.59
C ALA A 61 -9.42 -0.30 -11.09
N ILE A 62 -9.84 0.75 -10.37
CA ILE A 62 -9.41 2.14 -10.67
C ILE A 62 -7.88 2.24 -10.57
N GLY A 63 -7.28 1.68 -9.52
CA GLY A 63 -5.83 1.67 -9.36
C GLY A 63 -5.13 1.07 -10.58
N THR A 64 -5.55 -0.12 -11.01
CA THR A 64 -5.00 -0.79 -12.19
C THR A 64 -5.12 0.07 -13.46
N ALA A 65 -6.30 0.63 -13.73
CA ALA A 65 -6.50 1.48 -14.91
C ALA A 65 -5.61 2.74 -14.91
N VAL A 66 -5.33 3.31 -13.74
CA VAL A 66 -4.42 4.45 -13.62
C VAL A 66 -2.96 4.02 -13.81
N HIS A 67 -2.54 2.85 -13.28
CA HIS A 67 -1.20 2.31 -13.53
C HIS A 67 -0.97 2.10 -15.03
N ASP A 68 -1.90 1.45 -15.74
CA ASP A 68 -1.82 1.24 -17.20
C ASP A 68 -1.69 2.56 -17.96
N GLN A 69 -2.31 3.63 -17.47
CA GLN A 69 -2.23 4.95 -18.11
C GLN A 69 -0.91 5.66 -17.79
N LEU A 70 -0.41 5.55 -16.54
CA LEU A 70 0.88 6.10 -16.15
C LEU A 70 2.02 5.45 -16.93
N GLU A 71 2.02 4.12 -17.07
CA GLU A 71 2.95 3.38 -17.92
C GLU A 71 3.04 4.02 -19.31
N ARG A 72 1.92 4.18 -20.01
CA ARG A 72 1.88 4.78 -21.36
C ARG A 72 2.42 6.19 -21.38
N TRP A 73 2.14 7.01 -20.35
CA TRP A 73 2.64 8.38 -20.32
C TRP A 73 4.14 8.44 -20.12
N PHE A 74 4.71 7.64 -19.23
CA PHE A 74 6.16 7.60 -19.01
C PHE A 74 6.88 7.00 -20.22
N ASP A 75 6.37 5.92 -20.82
CA ASP A 75 6.94 5.34 -22.04
C ASP A 75 6.96 6.33 -23.20
N ALA A 76 5.90 7.10 -23.37
CA ALA A 76 5.84 8.13 -24.42
C ALA A 76 6.88 9.24 -24.28
N THR A 77 7.50 9.40 -23.10
CA THR A 77 8.60 10.37 -22.91
C THR A 77 9.98 9.81 -23.26
N ASN A 78 10.10 8.48 -23.39
CA ASN A 78 11.34 7.84 -23.79
C ASN A 78 11.61 8.05 -25.29
N PRO A 79 12.88 8.20 -25.70
CA PRO A 79 13.24 8.28 -27.13
C PRO A 79 12.90 6.97 -27.85
N SER A 80 12.21 7.06 -28.99
CA SER A 80 11.85 5.88 -29.77
C SER A 80 13.11 5.19 -30.32
N GLY A 81 13.24 3.88 -30.04
CA GLY A 81 14.28 3.02 -30.64
C GLY A 81 15.70 3.20 -30.08
N ASP A 82 15.90 3.99 -29.05
CA ASP A 82 17.22 4.21 -28.45
C ASP A 82 17.22 3.88 -26.95
N MET A 83 17.49 2.62 -26.63
CA MET A 83 17.56 2.14 -25.24
C MET A 83 18.64 2.83 -24.41
N ALA A 84 19.74 3.30 -25.04
CA ALA A 84 20.83 3.97 -24.33
C ALA A 84 20.44 5.36 -23.81
N ARG A 85 19.37 5.93 -24.35
CA ARG A 85 18.84 7.24 -23.96
C ARG A 85 17.53 7.18 -23.19
N MET A 86 17.09 5.97 -22.81
CA MET A 86 15.90 5.81 -21.98
C MET A 86 16.09 6.49 -20.62
N THR A 87 15.05 7.16 -20.17
CA THR A 87 15.01 7.82 -18.87
C THR A 87 14.19 7.01 -17.87
N TRP A 88 13.15 6.34 -18.34
CA TRP A 88 12.18 5.62 -17.55
C TRP A 88 12.09 4.16 -17.98
N VAL A 89 12.01 3.26 -17.02
CA VAL A 89 11.66 1.85 -17.21
C VAL A 89 10.34 1.61 -16.49
N THR A 90 9.35 1.14 -17.23
CA THR A 90 7.97 0.95 -16.73
C THR A 90 7.64 -0.52 -16.61
N GLU A 91 6.80 -0.89 -15.64
CA GLU A 91 6.26 -2.24 -15.41
C GLU A 91 7.31 -3.36 -15.61
N TRP A 92 8.54 -3.12 -15.15
CA TRP A 92 9.65 -4.02 -15.37
C TRP A 92 9.65 -5.17 -14.37
N GLU A 93 9.69 -6.40 -14.88
CA GLU A 93 9.78 -7.59 -14.02
C GLU A 93 11.19 -7.71 -13.41
N VAL A 94 11.23 -7.77 -12.09
CA VAL A 94 12.46 -8.00 -11.32
C VAL A 94 12.30 -9.18 -10.38
N CYS A 95 13.38 -9.92 -10.15
CA CYS A 95 13.45 -10.93 -9.10
C CYS A 95 13.88 -10.26 -7.80
N VAL A 96 13.01 -10.29 -6.79
CA VAL A 96 13.28 -9.64 -5.50
C VAL A 96 13.89 -10.59 -4.48
N GLY A 97 13.89 -11.90 -4.76
CA GLY A 97 14.45 -12.92 -3.89
C GLY A 97 13.86 -14.29 -4.16
N GLN A 98 14.05 -15.22 -3.23
CA GLN A 98 13.59 -16.59 -3.35
C GLN A 98 12.80 -17.04 -2.12
N LEU A 99 11.80 -17.88 -2.34
CA LEU A 99 11.07 -18.62 -1.33
C LEU A 99 11.64 -20.03 -1.26
N GLY A 100 12.04 -20.50 -0.07
CA GLY A 100 12.73 -21.74 0.13
C GLY A 100 14.23 -21.65 -0.10
N THR A 101 14.91 -22.80 -0.06
CA THR A 101 16.37 -22.92 -0.20
C THR A 101 16.72 -24.13 -1.05
N GLY A 102 17.92 -24.11 -1.65
CA GLY A 102 18.42 -25.24 -2.46
C GLY A 102 17.70 -25.39 -3.79
N ALA A 103 17.56 -26.63 -4.26
CA ALA A 103 17.02 -26.96 -5.58
C ALA A 103 15.51 -26.64 -5.71
N ASP A 104 14.78 -26.59 -4.59
CA ASP A 104 13.34 -26.32 -4.56
C ASP A 104 13.02 -24.83 -4.35
N ALA A 105 14.04 -23.96 -4.32
CA ALA A 105 13.84 -22.54 -4.18
C ALA A 105 13.09 -21.95 -5.38
N VAL A 106 12.07 -21.17 -5.12
CA VAL A 106 11.24 -20.51 -6.14
C VAL A 106 11.51 -19.02 -6.16
N ASN A 107 11.81 -18.47 -7.32
CA ASN A 107 11.98 -17.04 -7.48
C ASN A 107 10.70 -16.28 -7.16
N ILE A 108 10.84 -15.19 -6.42
CA ILE A 108 9.77 -14.23 -6.17
C ILE A 108 10.01 -13.07 -7.11
N THR A 109 9.17 -12.95 -8.13
CA THR A 109 9.22 -11.87 -9.11
C THR A 109 8.04 -10.93 -8.93
N GLY A 110 8.16 -9.73 -9.48
CA GLY A 110 7.07 -8.76 -9.58
C GLY A 110 7.45 -7.62 -10.51
N HIS A 111 6.43 -6.94 -11.03
CA HIS A 111 6.61 -5.78 -11.88
C HIS A 111 6.71 -4.54 -11.01
N SER A 112 7.81 -3.80 -11.17
CA SER A 112 7.99 -2.50 -10.56
C SER A 112 7.37 -1.44 -11.44
N ASP A 113 6.53 -0.60 -10.86
CA ASP A 113 5.75 0.39 -11.63
C ASP A 113 6.66 1.30 -12.46
N LEU A 114 7.76 1.82 -11.87
CA LEU A 114 8.61 2.78 -12.56
C LEU A 114 10.02 2.81 -11.96
N PHE A 115 11.03 2.92 -12.83
CA PHE A 115 12.42 3.18 -12.45
C PHE A 115 12.99 4.36 -13.26
N HIS A 116 13.52 5.34 -12.56
CA HIS A 116 14.20 6.48 -13.17
C HIS A 116 15.69 6.21 -13.25
N ILE A 117 16.18 5.88 -14.46
CA ILE A 117 17.55 5.44 -14.72
C ILE A 117 18.59 6.47 -14.24
N PRO A 118 18.50 7.79 -14.61
CA PRO A 118 19.54 8.75 -14.27
C PRO A 118 19.80 8.90 -12.76
N THR A 119 18.77 8.74 -11.92
CA THR A 119 18.93 8.90 -10.47
C THR A 119 18.95 7.57 -9.71
N GLY A 120 18.71 6.44 -10.38
CA GLY A 120 18.54 5.14 -9.72
C GLY A 120 17.36 5.13 -8.74
N THR A 121 16.24 5.76 -9.10
CA THR A 121 15.07 5.87 -8.23
C THR A 121 14.00 4.87 -8.65
N VAL A 122 13.66 3.94 -7.75
CA VAL A 122 12.48 3.07 -7.87
C VAL A 122 11.27 3.83 -7.36
N ILE A 123 10.18 3.82 -8.13
CA ILE A 123 8.95 4.56 -7.80
C ILE A 123 7.78 3.60 -7.85
N ASP A 124 7.03 3.52 -6.77
CA ASP A 124 5.81 2.72 -6.66
C ASP A 124 4.60 3.66 -6.61
N HIS A 125 3.60 3.43 -7.45
CA HIS A 125 2.40 4.25 -7.52
C HIS A 125 1.31 3.73 -6.60
N LYS A 126 0.68 4.62 -5.84
CA LYS A 126 -0.45 4.28 -4.96
C LYS A 126 -1.62 5.22 -5.18
N ILE A 127 -2.68 4.72 -5.80
CA ILE A 127 -3.91 5.47 -6.08
C ILE A 127 -4.84 5.38 -4.87
N ILE A 128 -4.92 6.43 -4.08
CA ILE A 128 -5.55 6.41 -2.75
C ILE A 128 -6.59 7.51 -2.56
N GLY A 129 -7.52 7.26 -1.64
CA GLY A 129 -8.53 8.26 -1.27
C GLY A 129 -8.00 9.28 -0.25
N PRO A 130 -8.74 10.39 -0.04
CA PRO A 130 -8.29 11.55 0.77
C PRO A 130 -7.87 11.19 2.20
N LYS A 131 -8.62 10.31 2.88
CA LYS A 131 -8.30 9.90 4.26
C LYS A 131 -6.95 9.19 4.35
N GLN A 132 -6.63 8.33 3.39
CA GLN A 132 -5.35 7.62 3.35
C GLN A 132 -4.23 8.56 2.95
N LEU A 133 -4.48 9.48 2.03
CA LEU A 133 -3.51 10.50 1.63
C LEU A 133 -3.11 11.38 2.83
N THR A 134 -4.07 11.85 3.63
CA THR A 134 -3.80 12.58 4.87
C THR A 134 -2.99 11.75 5.86
N LYS A 135 -3.35 10.47 6.06
CA LYS A 135 -2.61 9.55 6.93
C LYS A 135 -1.15 9.41 6.51
N TYR A 136 -0.89 9.18 5.24
CA TYR A 136 0.48 8.97 4.75
C TYR A 136 1.31 10.25 4.74
N ARG A 137 0.70 11.41 4.56
CA ARG A 137 1.40 12.70 4.74
C ARG A 137 1.87 12.92 6.18
N LEU A 138 1.08 12.49 7.17
CA LEU A 138 1.40 12.67 8.58
C LEU A 138 2.38 11.62 9.12
N HIS A 139 2.28 10.37 8.64
CA HIS A 139 2.95 9.23 9.27
C HIS A 139 3.90 8.48 8.34
N GLY A 140 4.03 8.90 7.08
CA GLY A 140 4.74 8.14 6.05
C GLY A 140 3.97 6.89 5.59
N PRO A 141 4.55 6.10 4.67
CA PRO A 141 3.94 4.90 4.14
C PRO A 141 3.77 3.81 5.21
N SER A 142 2.84 2.88 4.96
CA SER A 142 2.78 1.66 5.77
C SER A 142 4.06 0.84 5.60
N GLN A 143 4.37 0.01 6.61
CA GLN A 143 5.50 -0.93 6.54
C GLN A 143 5.40 -1.82 5.30
N GLN A 144 4.21 -2.25 4.91
CA GLN A 144 3.98 -3.05 3.70
C GLN A 144 4.45 -2.33 2.44
N TYR A 145 4.11 -1.06 2.26
CA TYR A 145 4.51 -0.29 1.09
C TYR A 145 6.00 0.04 1.10
N ARG A 146 6.54 0.36 2.26
CA ARG A 146 7.97 0.62 2.44
C ARG A 146 8.79 -0.62 2.08
N VAL A 147 8.42 -1.80 2.58
CA VAL A 147 9.08 -3.08 2.24
C VAL A 147 8.97 -3.37 0.75
N GLN A 148 7.80 -3.19 0.13
CA GLN A 148 7.61 -3.39 -1.31
C GLN A 148 8.58 -2.54 -2.13
N ALA A 149 8.71 -1.25 -1.81
CA ALA A 149 9.62 -0.35 -2.51
C ALA A 149 11.09 -0.80 -2.40
N HIS A 150 11.52 -1.24 -1.21
CA HIS A 150 12.88 -1.78 -1.01
C HIS A 150 13.10 -3.13 -1.69
N LEU A 151 12.09 -3.99 -1.76
CA LEU A 151 12.17 -5.25 -2.50
C LEU A 151 12.39 -4.98 -4.00
N TYR A 152 11.68 -4.02 -4.57
CA TYR A 152 11.93 -3.60 -5.96
C TYR A 152 13.31 -2.97 -6.13
N GLY A 153 13.77 -2.17 -5.15
CA GLY A 153 15.15 -1.66 -5.13
C GLY A 153 16.18 -2.78 -5.19
N LYS A 154 15.98 -3.84 -4.40
CA LYS A 154 16.82 -5.04 -4.45
C LYS A 154 16.77 -5.70 -5.83
N GLY A 155 15.57 -5.87 -6.38
CA GLY A 155 15.39 -6.47 -7.69
C GLY A 155 16.12 -5.73 -8.80
N PHE A 156 16.05 -4.40 -8.86
CA PHE A 156 16.81 -3.61 -9.84
C PHE A 156 18.31 -3.73 -9.65
N THR A 157 18.81 -3.65 -8.42
CA THR A 157 20.25 -3.74 -8.14
C THR A 157 20.84 -5.10 -8.50
N GLU A 158 20.10 -6.19 -8.27
CA GLU A 158 20.65 -7.54 -8.44
C GLU A 158 20.33 -8.16 -9.83
N SER A 159 19.24 -7.79 -10.47
CA SER A 159 18.77 -8.46 -11.67
C SER A 159 18.14 -7.56 -12.73
N GLY A 160 17.99 -6.27 -12.46
CA GLY A 160 17.22 -5.38 -13.33
C GLY A 160 17.90 -5.01 -14.65
N GLY A 161 19.23 -4.99 -14.68
CA GLY A 161 20.00 -4.63 -15.89
C GLY A 161 19.97 -3.14 -16.26
N TRP A 162 19.34 -2.29 -15.45
CA TRP A 162 19.17 -0.85 -15.70
C TRP A 162 20.00 0.04 -14.76
N GLY A 163 20.78 -0.55 -13.87
CA GLY A 163 21.60 0.11 -12.86
C GLY A 163 21.07 -0.07 -11.45
N ASP A 164 21.89 0.35 -10.49
CA ASP A 164 21.61 0.15 -9.07
C ASP A 164 20.54 1.11 -8.55
N ALA A 165 19.64 0.61 -7.74
CA ALA A 165 18.73 1.45 -6.98
C ALA A 165 19.50 2.25 -5.92
N LYS A 166 19.31 3.57 -5.92
CA LYS A 166 19.87 4.51 -4.93
C LYS A 166 18.81 5.06 -3.99
N THR A 167 17.60 5.21 -4.51
CA THR A 167 16.45 5.78 -3.81
C THR A 167 15.23 4.94 -4.08
N VAL A 168 14.39 4.79 -3.08
CA VAL A 168 13.04 4.25 -3.24
C VAL A 168 12.03 5.34 -2.94
N ALA A 169 10.97 5.40 -3.72
CA ALA A 169 9.93 6.41 -3.61
C ALA A 169 8.54 5.79 -3.75
N ILE A 170 7.57 6.43 -3.15
CA ILE A 170 6.15 6.11 -3.32
C ILE A 170 5.43 7.39 -3.71
N SER A 171 4.80 7.35 -4.88
CA SER A 171 3.95 8.41 -5.37
C SER A 171 2.50 8.13 -4.97
N PHE A 172 2.02 8.83 -3.96
CA PHE A 172 0.63 8.75 -3.52
C PHE A 172 -0.22 9.70 -4.35
N LEU A 173 -0.93 9.15 -5.31
CA LEU A 173 -1.80 9.88 -6.22
C LEU A 173 -3.24 9.90 -5.69
N PRO A 174 -3.90 11.06 -5.70
CA PRO A 174 -5.29 11.15 -5.27
C PRO A 174 -6.20 10.44 -6.27
N ARG A 175 -7.03 9.50 -5.77
CA ARG A 175 -8.05 8.87 -6.59
C ARG A 175 -9.19 9.82 -6.94
N ASP A 176 -9.46 10.75 -6.05
CA ASP A 176 -10.49 11.79 -6.12
C ASP A 176 -9.84 13.12 -5.74
N GLY A 177 -10.01 14.13 -6.57
CA GLY A 177 -9.38 15.45 -6.43
C GLY A 177 -8.33 15.70 -7.51
N GLU A 178 -7.49 16.70 -7.27
CA GLU A 178 -6.53 17.19 -8.25
C GLU A 178 -5.14 16.63 -8.03
N LEU A 179 -4.35 16.53 -9.11
CA LEU A 179 -2.97 16.04 -9.07
C LEU A 179 -2.08 16.86 -8.12
N GLY A 180 -2.35 18.15 -7.96
CA GLY A 180 -1.64 19.00 -6.98
C GLY A 180 -1.77 18.56 -5.54
N ALA A 181 -2.73 17.67 -5.23
CA ALA A 181 -2.85 17.01 -3.94
C ALA A 181 -1.99 15.75 -3.81
N ALA A 182 -1.22 15.35 -4.81
CA ALA A 182 -0.31 14.20 -4.70
C ALA A 182 0.71 14.39 -3.58
N TYR A 183 1.16 13.27 -3.02
CA TYR A 183 2.20 13.26 -2.00
C TYR A 183 3.34 12.35 -2.44
N TRP A 184 4.54 12.87 -2.44
CA TRP A 184 5.77 12.13 -2.73
C TRP A 184 6.48 11.80 -1.42
N TRP A 185 6.73 10.51 -1.20
CA TRP A 185 7.60 10.04 -0.14
C TRP A 185 8.80 9.34 -0.74
N SER A 186 9.98 9.54 -0.18
CA SER A 186 11.19 8.84 -0.62
C SER A 186 12.20 8.70 0.52
N GLU A 187 13.04 7.67 0.42
CA GLU A 187 14.20 7.47 1.28
C GLU A 187 15.34 6.78 0.50
N PRO A 188 16.60 6.83 0.99
CA PRO A 188 17.69 6.06 0.41
C PRO A 188 17.36 4.57 0.36
N TYR A 189 17.70 3.89 -0.73
CA TYR A 189 17.55 2.45 -0.79
C TYR A 189 18.38 1.77 0.32
N ASN A 190 17.74 0.89 1.07
CA ASN A 190 18.38 0.14 2.15
C ASN A 190 18.15 -1.37 1.93
N PRO A 191 19.20 -2.12 1.52
CA PRO A 191 19.08 -3.56 1.25
C PRO A 191 18.69 -4.38 2.49
N HIS A 192 18.99 -3.89 3.71
CA HIS A 192 18.66 -4.60 4.94
C HIS A 192 17.15 -4.70 5.17
N ILE A 193 16.36 -3.74 4.70
CA ILE A 193 14.89 -3.79 4.82
C ILE A 193 14.34 -4.93 3.95
N ALA A 194 14.78 -5.01 2.70
CA ALA A 194 14.40 -6.08 1.79
C ALA A 194 14.85 -7.45 2.31
N GLN A 195 16.11 -7.54 2.76
CA GLN A 195 16.68 -8.78 3.28
C GLN A 195 15.94 -9.25 4.54
N ALA A 196 15.66 -8.37 5.49
CA ALA A 196 14.93 -8.72 6.71
C ALA A 196 13.51 -9.26 6.39
N ALA A 197 12.84 -8.66 5.41
CA ALA A 197 11.51 -9.11 4.97
C ALA A 197 11.56 -10.51 4.32
N LEU A 198 12.57 -10.78 3.49
CA LEU A 198 12.78 -12.10 2.89
C LEU A 198 13.18 -13.17 3.93
N VAL A 199 14.02 -12.83 4.89
CA VAL A 199 14.36 -13.74 6.01
C VAL A 199 13.12 -14.09 6.81
N ARG A 200 12.29 -13.08 7.17
CA ARG A 200 11.00 -13.32 7.85
C ARG A 200 10.09 -14.23 7.05
N LEU A 201 9.94 -13.98 5.74
CA LEU A 201 9.13 -14.82 4.86
C LEU A 201 9.60 -16.27 4.84
N ASN A 202 10.90 -16.48 4.67
CA ASN A 202 11.49 -17.82 4.64
C ASN A 202 11.42 -18.52 6.01
N THR A 203 11.52 -17.79 7.11
CA THR A 203 11.29 -18.31 8.46
C THR A 203 9.85 -18.80 8.62
N LEU A 204 8.87 -18.03 8.16
CA LEU A 204 7.46 -18.44 8.19
C LEU A 204 7.20 -19.66 7.29
N ASN A 205 7.84 -19.70 6.12
CA ASN A 205 7.75 -20.87 5.24
C ASN A 205 8.33 -22.10 5.90
N GLY A 206 9.52 -22.03 6.50
CA GLY A 206 10.13 -23.12 7.25
C GLY A 206 9.26 -23.61 8.42
N LEU A 207 8.66 -22.66 9.16
CA LEU A 207 7.73 -22.98 10.24
C LEU A 207 6.49 -23.74 9.72
N LEU A 208 5.94 -23.30 8.59
CA LEU A 208 4.83 -23.96 7.92
C LEU A 208 5.18 -25.39 7.49
N GLN A 209 6.35 -25.60 6.91
CA GLN A 209 6.81 -26.92 6.45
C GLN A 209 7.03 -27.89 7.62
N ILE A 210 7.54 -27.42 8.75
CA ILE A 210 7.86 -28.26 9.91
C ILE A 210 6.61 -28.58 10.73
N LEU A 211 5.75 -27.60 11.02
CA LEU A 211 4.65 -27.72 11.97
C LEU A 211 3.28 -27.96 11.32
N GLY A 212 3.15 -27.75 10.03
CA GLY A 212 1.86 -27.64 9.36
C GLY A 212 1.15 -26.33 9.66
N LEU A 213 0.09 -26.03 8.90
CA LEU A 213 -0.57 -24.71 8.94
C LEU A 213 -1.21 -24.39 10.29
N GLU A 214 -2.00 -25.30 10.82
CA GLU A 214 -2.78 -25.07 12.06
C GLU A 214 -1.84 -24.72 13.23
N THR A 215 -0.80 -25.54 13.42
CA THR A 215 0.18 -25.32 14.47
C THR A 215 0.99 -24.05 14.23
N ALA A 216 1.48 -23.83 12.99
CA ALA A 216 2.23 -22.62 12.66
C ALA A 216 1.42 -21.35 12.94
N VAL A 217 0.15 -21.30 12.54
CA VAL A 217 -0.77 -20.18 12.80
C VAL A 217 -1.00 -19.97 14.29
N SER A 218 -1.18 -21.04 15.09
CA SER A 218 -1.41 -20.93 16.53
C SER A 218 -0.22 -20.33 17.29
N THR A 219 1.00 -20.46 16.77
CA THR A 219 2.21 -19.83 17.36
C THR A 219 2.29 -18.32 17.14
N LYS A 220 1.46 -17.76 16.28
CA LYS A 220 1.52 -16.33 15.91
C LYS A 220 0.40 -15.53 16.57
N PRO A 221 0.71 -14.30 17.05
CA PRO A 221 -0.31 -13.45 17.65
C PRO A 221 -1.37 -13.03 16.62
N ILE A 222 -2.55 -12.72 17.12
CA ILE A 222 -3.59 -12.03 16.36
C ILE A 222 -3.09 -10.60 16.09
N CYS A 223 -3.11 -10.16 14.84
CA CYS A 223 -2.68 -8.81 14.49
C CYS A 223 -3.72 -7.75 14.85
N ASP A 224 -3.30 -6.50 14.97
CA ASP A 224 -4.19 -5.38 15.36
C ASP A 224 -4.97 -4.77 14.17
N ASP A 225 -4.71 -5.21 12.93
CA ASP A 225 -5.44 -4.71 11.77
C ASP A 225 -6.92 -5.13 11.82
N PRO A 226 -7.87 -4.18 12.03
CA PRO A 226 -9.29 -4.48 12.16
C PRO A 226 -9.90 -5.09 10.89
N TRP A 227 -9.21 -4.97 9.77
CA TRP A 227 -9.64 -5.45 8.46
C TRP A 227 -8.92 -6.74 8.04
N CYS A 228 -8.07 -7.30 8.90
CA CYS A 228 -7.40 -8.56 8.62
C CYS A 228 -8.43 -9.68 8.43
N PRO A 229 -8.48 -10.34 7.26
CA PRO A 229 -9.51 -11.33 6.96
C PRO A 229 -9.44 -12.57 7.87
N TRP A 230 -8.28 -12.82 8.47
CA TRP A 230 -8.02 -13.99 9.30
C TRP A 230 -8.13 -13.69 10.79
N CYS A 231 -7.64 -12.53 11.24
CA CYS A 231 -7.60 -12.20 12.66
C CYS A 231 -8.84 -11.47 13.17
N ALA A 232 -9.58 -10.75 12.31
CA ALA A 232 -10.72 -9.95 12.74
C ALA A 232 -11.84 -10.77 13.40
N LYS A 233 -11.99 -12.04 13.01
CA LYS A 233 -13.03 -12.94 13.57
C LYS A 233 -12.64 -13.52 14.93
N GLU A 234 -11.35 -13.65 15.22
CA GLU A 234 -10.82 -14.22 16.46
C GLU A 234 -10.62 -13.17 17.55
N ARG A 235 -10.75 -11.89 17.21
CA ARG A 235 -10.62 -10.81 18.18
C ARG A 235 -11.77 -10.82 19.17
N PRO A 236 -11.48 -10.67 20.49
CA PRO A 236 -12.54 -10.41 21.46
C PRO A 236 -13.32 -9.17 21.01
N LYS A 237 -14.63 -9.29 20.90
CA LYS A 237 -15.46 -8.11 20.67
C LYS A 237 -15.25 -7.18 21.87
N PRO A 238 -15.01 -5.86 21.65
CA PRO A 238 -14.96 -4.94 22.77
C PRO A 238 -16.26 -5.12 23.55
N GLU A 239 -16.14 -5.38 24.86
CA GLU A 239 -17.31 -5.35 25.73
C GLU A 239 -18.03 -4.04 25.47
N ARG A 240 -19.28 -4.13 25.04
CA ARG A 240 -20.15 -2.96 25.00
C ARG A 240 -20.29 -2.53 26.44
N GLN A 241 -19.47 -1.57 26.90
CA GLN A 241 -19.81 -0.84 28.10
C GLN A 241 -21.20 -0.26 27.81
N SER A 242 -22.20 -0.81 28.51
CA SER A 242 -23.52 -0.24 28.47
C SER A 242 -23.41 1.16 29.05
N VAL A 243 -23.53 2.16 28.19
CA VAL A 243 -23.58 3.58 28.58
C VAL A 243 -24.86 3.86 29.43
N PHE A 244 -25.68 2.85 29.62
CA PHE A 244 -26.82 2.86 30.52
C PHE A 244 -26.49 2.05 31.77
N ASP A 245 -25.94 2.73 32.78
CA ASP A 245 -26.06 2.33 34.18
C ASP A 245 -27.40 2.93 34.69
N PRO A 246 -28.44 2.12 34.90
CA PRO A 246 -29.72 2.67 35.38
C PRO A 246 -29.67 3.20 36.81
N GLY A 247 -28.50 3.21 37.47
CA GLY A 247 -28.28 3.69 38.83
C GLY A 247 -27.69 5.11 38.96
N SER A 248 -27.22 5.72 37.88
CA SER A 248 -26.74 7.11 37.93
C SER A 248 -27.89 8.07 37.56
N GLY A 249 -28.50 8.67 38.53
CA GLY A 249 -29.47 9.76 38.38
C GLY A 249 -28.87 10.93 37.56
N PRO A 250 -29.73 11.84 37.06
CA PRO A 250 -29.28 12.90 36.16
C PRO A 250 -28.20 13.76 36.82
N VAL A 251 -27.00 13.76 36.23
CA VAL A 251 -25.91 14.66 36.61
C VAL A 251 -26.32 16.08 36.22
N THR A 252 -26.73 16.87 37.20
CA THR A 252 -26.95 18.31 37.01
C THR A 252 -25.62 18.95 36.64
N PRO A 253 -25.53 19.69 35.53
CA PRO A 253 -24.31 20.38 35.16
C PRO A 253 -23.99 21.47 36.21
N LYS A 254 -22.80 21.40 36.81
CA LYS A 254 -22.29 22.46 37.67
C LYS A 254 -22.20 23.76 36.85
N PRO A 255 -22.60 24.92 37.43
CA PRO A 255 -22.46 26.17 36.74
C PRO A 255 -20.99 26.50 36.49
N VAL A 256 -20.64 26.79 35.23
CA VAL A 256 -19.32 27.27 34.83
C VAL A 256 -19.19 28.71 35.37
N THR A 257 -18.34 28.88 36.36
CA THR A 257 -17.90 30.20 36.79
C THR A 257 -16.97 30.79 35.73
N THR A 258 -17.47 31.70 34.96
CA THR A 258 -16.68 32.58 34.07
C THR A 258 -15.86 33.56 34.89
N SER A 259 -14.53 33.35 34.95
CA SER A 259 -13.62 34.44 35.29
C SER A 259 -12.20 34.06 34.88
N GLN A 260 -11.82 34.43 33.63
CA GLN A 260 -10.53 35.04 33.31
C GLN A 260 -10.54 35.44 31.82
N PRO A 261 -10.22 36.71 31.47
CA PRO A 261 -10.08 37.11 30.10
C PRO A 261 -8.77 36.58 29.53
N LEU A 262 -8.87 36.00 28.32
CA LEU A 262 -7.72 35.56 27.52
C LEU A 262 -6.86 36.77 27.12
N PRO A 263 -5.50 36.62 27.12
CA PRO A 263 -4.62 37.66 26.59
C PRO A 263 -4.84 37.85 25.10
N GLY A 264 -4.97 39.12 24.68
CA GLY A 264 -5.28 39.52 23.31
C GLY A 264 -4.21 39.05 22.33
N PHE A 265 -4.62 38.30 21.31
CA PHE A 265 -3.85 38.07 20.10
C PHE A 265 -3.93 39.31 19.23
N GLY A 266 -2.79 40.03 19.10
CA GLY A 266 -2.65 41.10 18.14
C GLY A 266 -2.79 40.58 16.71
N LEU A 267 -3.67 41.21 15.93
CA LEU A 267 -3.83 40.96 14.50
C LEU A 267 -2.52 41.29 13.76
N PRO A 268 -2.07 40.47 12.80
CA PRO A 268 -0.93 40.82 11.98
C PRO A 268 -1.26 42.00 11.08
N GLN A 269 -0.37 43.00 11.08
CA GLN A 269 -0.47 44.20 10.23
C GLN A 269 -0.27 43.79 8.76
N THR A 270 -1.14 44.23 7.88
CA THR A 270 -1.05 44.16 6.45
C THR A 270 0.22 44.83 5.92
N PRO A 271 1.00 44.23 5.02
CA PRO A 271 2.15 44.88 4.39
C PRO A 271 1.68 45.98 3.44
N GLN A 272 2.27 47.19 3.57
CA GLN A 272 2.09 48.26 2.62
C GLN A 272 2.76 47.99 1.28
N PRO A 273 2.21 48.45 0.14
CA PRO A 273 2.79 48.22 -1.18
C PRO A 273 4.09 49.02 -1.36
N ARG A 274 5.15 48.34 -1.82
CA ARG A 274 6.40 48.95 -2.21
C ARG A 274 6.18 49.81 -3.49
N GLN A 275 6.53 51.07 -3.42
CA GLN A 275 6.61 51.94 -4.56
C GLN A 275 7.73 51.49 -5.51
N SER A 276 7.39 51.41 -6.80
CA SER A 276 8.34 51.15 -7.87
C SER A 276 9.24 52.37 -8.07
N LEU A 277 10.56 52.15 -7.97
CA LEU A 277 11.56 53.07 -8.51
C LEU A 277 11.96 52.55 -9.87
N PHE A 278 11.41 53.17 -10.92
CA PHE A 278 12.04 53.24 -12.25
C PHE A 278 12.64 54.64 -12.39
N THR A 279 13.92 54.67 -12.58
CA THR A 279 14.67 55.56 -13.46
C THR A 279 15.86 54.80 -13.96
#